data_c31b40af20f408e19ab396961803e34e
#
_entry.id   c31b40af20f408e19ab396961803e34e
#
_cell.length_a   1.000
_cell.length_b   1.000
_cell.length_c   1.000
_cell.angle_alpha   90.00
_cell.angle_beta   90.00
_cell.angle_gamma   90.00
#
_symmetry.space_group_name_H-M   'P 1'
#
loop_
_entity.id
_entity.type
_entity.pdbx_description
1 polymer ?
#
loop_
_entity_poly.entity_id
_entity_poly.type
_entity_poly.pdbx_seq_one_letter_code
_entity_poly.pdbx_strand_id
1 'polypeptide(L)'
;EPARAEVDNNLIGRFFIAKAEIHNNLNRPDSALLVLAQADSCFDRTKNDYYHLMVQIDRMYYLAAFPDSVNVALKGFAALKAKVPRHRLPYYDYYYGATLARVGKWLEAIPLLRKSIGELKDISELHPASEAAELLMEGYRHTGRAADILTVFPEYRVMRDSVTRKDKIRQLASANIRFETQKKEQENLLLTAEVRLQDTLLHVYFIAGVCTLLLVFFIAGW
;
A
#
# COMPACT_ATOMS: atom_id res chain seq x y z
N GLU A 1 -7.07 -24.77 14.34
CA GLU A 1 -5.98 -24.60 13.34
C GLU A 1 -6.48 -24.16 11.95
N PRO A 2 -7.53 -24.75 11.32
CA PRO A 2 -7.95 -24.32 9.98
C PRO A 2 -8.45 -22.87 9.93
N ALA A 3 -9.19 -22.40 10.90
CA ALA A 3 -9.69 -21.03 10.97
C ALA A 3 -8.56 -19.99 11.08
N ARG A 4 -7.46 -20.31 11.77
CA ARG A 4 -6.28 -19.44 11.86
C ARG A 4 -5.56 -19.33 10.52
N ALA A 5 -5.39 -20.45 9.80
CA ALA A 5 -4.79 -20.47 8.48
C ALA A 5 -5.62 -19.71 7.45
N GLU A 6 -6.95 -19.72 7.58
CA GLU A 6 -7.86 -18.93 6.74
C GLU A 6 -7.72 -17.43 6.98
N VAL A 7 -7.67 -17.00 8.24
CA VAL A 7 -7.44 -15.59 8.62
C VAL A 7 -6.07 -15.13 8.13
N ASP A 8 -5.03 -15.93 8.27
CA ASP A 8 -3.67 -15.62 7.82
C ASP A 8 -3.62 -15.47 6.30
N ASN A 9 -4.26 -16.36 5.52
CA ASN A 9 -4.30 -16.26 4.06
C ASN A 9 -5.07 -15.02 3.57
N ASN A 10 -6.18 -14.66 4.21
CA ASN A 10 -6.90 -13.43 3.88
C ASN A 10 -6.06 -12.18 4.15
N LEU A 11 -5.32 -12.14 5.26
CA LEU A 11 -4.42 -11.04 5.59
C LEU A 11 -3.26 -10.94 4.59
N ILE A 12 -2.64 -12.07 4.24
CA ILE A 12 -1.56 -12.15 3.26
C ILE A 12 -2.06 -11.71 1.88
N GLY A 13 -3.25 -12.16 1.45
CA GLY A 13 -3.86 -11.75 0.18
C GLY A 13 -4.08 -10.23 0.11
N ARG A 14 -4.60 -9.62 1.18
CA ARG A 14 -4.75 -8.16 1.29
C ARG A 14 -3.41 -7.41 1.24
N PHE A 15 -2.38 -7.97 1.87
CA PHE A 15 -1.02 -7.43 1.77
C PHE A 15 -0.52 -7.42 0.33
N PHE A 16 -0.76 -8.50 -0.43
CA PHE A 16 -0.40 -8.56 -1.84
C PHE A 16 -1.19 -7.57 -2.70
N ILE A 17 -2.48 -7.31 -2.43
CA ILE A 17 -3.24 -6.24 -3.11
C ILE A 17 -2.55 -4.89 -2.89
N ALA A 18 -2.26 -4.53 -1.63
CA ALA A 18 -1.58 -3.27 -1.32
C ALA A 18 -0.18 -3.17 -1.96
N LYS A 19 0.56 -4.28 -2.01
CA LYS A 19 1.85 -4.34 -2.71
C LYS A 19 1.71 -4.16 -4.22
N ALA A 20 0.69 -4.72 -4.83
CA ALA A 20 0.40 -4.54 -6.26
C ALA A 20 0.06 -3.08 -6.58
N GLU A 21 -0.74 -2.43 -5.74
CA GLU A 21 -1.04 -1.00 -5.85
C GLU A 21 0.25 -0.14 -5.81
N ILE A 22 1.17 -0.43 -4.89
CA ILE A 22 2.47 0.25 -4.84
C ILE A 22 3.25 0.07 -6.15
N HIS A 23 3.30 -1.15 -6.70
CA HIS A 23 3.97 -1.39 -7.98
C HIS A 23 3.31 -0.62 -9.13
N ASN A 24 1.98 -0.57 -9.18
CA ASN A 24 1.25 0.21 -10.17
C ASN A 24 1.55 1.71 -10.06
N ASN A 25 1.56 2.26 -8.84
CA ASN A 25 1.88 3.67 -8.59
C ASN A 25 3.34 4.03 -8.93
N LEU A 26 4.24 3.05 -8.91
CA LEU A 26 5.62 3.16 -9.40
C LEU A 26 5.74 2.96 -10.92
N ASN A 27 4.62 2.93 -11.66
CA ASN A 27 4.55 2.67 -13.09
C ASN A 27 5.19 1.33 -13.51
N ARG A 28 4.94 0.27 -12.71
CA ARG A 28 5.41 -1.11 -12.93
C ARG A 28 4.23 -2.09 -13.00
N PRO A 29 3.37 -1.97 -14.03
CA PRO A 29 2.15 -2.79 -14.12
C PRO A 29 2.44 -4.29 -14.25
N ASP A 30 3.55 -4.70 -14.87
CA ASP A 30 3.98 -6.11 -14.93
C ASP A 30 4.15 -6.70 -13.53
N SER A 31 4.91 -5.99 -12.68
CA SER A 31 5.15 -6.40 -11.29
C SER A 31 3.85 -6.40 -10.49
N ALA A 32 2.96 -5.42 -10.73
CA ALA A 32 1.64 -5.37 -10.10
C ALA A 32 0.79 -6.60 -10.44
N LEU A 33 0.75 -7.00 -11.72
CA LEU A 33 0.01 -8.19 -12.18
C LEU A 33 0.55 -9.48 -11.57
N LEU A 34 1.88 -9.62 -11.45
CA LEU A 34 2.51 -10.79 -10.81
C LEU A 34 2.12 -10.89 -9.33
N VAL A 35 2.11 -9.76 -8.63
CA VAL A 35 1.73 -9.71 -7.20
C VAL A 35 0.23 -9.96 -7.03
N LEU A 36 -0.63 -9.48 -7.94
CA LEU A 36 -2.07 -9.78 -7.90
C LEU A 36 -2.35 -11.29 -8.09
N ALA A 37 -1.55 -11.99 -8.89
CA ALA A 37 -1.70 -13.45 -9.01
C ALA A 37 -1.42 -14.18 -7.69
N GLN A 38 -0.50 -13.67 -6.86
CA GLN A 38 -0.25 -14.19 -5.51
C GLN A 38 -1.45 -13.91 -4.58
N ALA A 39 -2.05 -12.71 -4.65
CA ALA A 39 -3.25 -12.38 -3.91
C ALA A 39 -4.41 -13.31 -4.26
N ASP A 40 -4.62 -13.52 -5.56
CA ASP A 40 -5.68 -14.41 -6.10
C ASP A 40 -5.56 -15.82 -5.51
N SER A 41 -4.35 -16.41 -5.52
CA SER A 41 -4.09 -17.73 -4.94
C SER A 41 -4.39 -17.81 -3.43
N CYS A 42 -4.22 -16.71 -2.69
CA CYS A 42 -4.57 -16.67 -1.27
C CYS A 42 -6.09 -16.70 -1.08
N PHE A 43 -6.84 -15.96 -1.90
CA PHE A 43 -8.30 -15.89 -1.82
C PHE A 43 -8.99 -17.14 -2.36
N ASP A 44 -8.43 -17.82 -3.35
CA ASP A 44 -8.88 -19.13 -3.82
C ASP A 44 -8.84 -20.16 -2.69
N ARG A 45 -7.78 -20.16 -1.88
CA ARG A 45 -7.65 -21.07 -0.72
C ARG A 45 -8.68 -20.80 0.37
N THR A 46 -9.08 -19.56 0.55
CA THR A 46 -10.06 -19.14 1.56
C THR A 46 -11.48 -19.07 1.02
N LYS A 47 -11.67 -19.31 -0.29
CA LYS A 47 -12.96 -19.15 -1.01
C LYS A 47 -13.60 -17.80 -0.75
N ASN A 48 -12.76 -16.74 -0.71
CA ASN A 48 -13.22 -15.38 -0.44
C ASN A 48 -13.57 -14.67 -1.74
N ASP A 49 -14.79 -14.92 -2.24
CA ASP A 49 -15.32 -14.38 -3.50
C ASP A 49 -15.24 -12.85 -3.57
N TYR A 50 -15.37 -12.18 -2.43
CA TYR A 50 -15.31 -10.72 -2.36
C TYR A 50 -13.92 -10.20 -2.74
N TYR A 51 -12.85 -10.69 -2.12
CA TYR A 51 -11.50 -10.24 -2.46
C TYR A 51 -11.03 -10.77 -3.82
N HIS A 52 -11.48 -11.95 -4.21
CA HIS A 52 -11.25 -12.46 -5.56
C HIS A 52 -11.81 -11.49 -6.63
N LEU A 53 -13.04 -10.99 -6.43
CA LEU A 53 -13.61 -9.96 -7.31
C LEU A 53 -12.79 -8.67 -7.32
N MET A 54 -12.28 -8.21 -6.17
CA MET A 54 -11.42 -7.02 -6.10
C MET A 54 -10.13 -7.21 -6.91
N VAL A 55 -9.48 -8.35 -6.76
CA VAL A 55 -8.29 -8.70 -7.55
C VAL A 55 -8.59 -8.71 -9.05
N GLN A 56 -9.76 -9.20 -9.47
CA GLN A 56 -10.16 -9.18 -10.87
C GLN A 56 -10.34 -7.76 -11.40
N ILE A 57 -10.95 -6.85 -10.63
CA ILE A 57 -11.11 -5.43 -10.98
C ILE A 57 -9.75 -4.76 -11.15
N ASP A 58 -8.84 -4.92 -10.17
CA ASP A 58 -7.50 -4.35 -10.20
C ASP A 58 -6.69 -4.93 -11.38
N ARG A 59 -6.84 -6.23 -11.65
CA ARG A 59 -6.21 -6.88 -12.81
C ARG A 59 -6.64 -6.24 -14.13
N MET A 60 -7.94 -5.97 -14.32
CA MET A 60 -8.42 -5.29 -15.53
C MET A 60 -7.81 -3.88 -15.65
N TYR A 61 -7.75 -3.15 -14.55
CA TYR A 61 -7.16 -1.81 -14.53
C TYR A 61 -5.65 -1.83 -14.89
N TYR A 62 -4.88 -2.77 -14.33
CA TYR A 62 -3.44 -2.88 -14.63
C TYR A 62 -3.18 -3.44 -16.04
N LEU A 63 -3.99 -4.38 -16.52
CA LEU A 63 -3.91 -4.86 -17.91
C LEU A 63 -4.14 -3.74 -18.92
N ALA A 64 -4.95 -2.75 -18.61
CA ALA A 64 -5.17 -1.61 -19.48
C ALA A 64 -3.94 -0.71 -19.68
N ALA A 65 -2.85 -0.92 -18.94
CA ALA A 65 -1.56 -0.26 -19.19
C ALA A 65 -0.86 -0.80 -20.44
N PHE A 66 -1.24 -1.99 -20.93
CA PHE A 66 -0.64 -2.62 -22.11
C PHE A 66 -1.57 -2.43 -23.31
N PRO A 67 -1.10 -1.81 -24.42
CA PRO A 67 -1.93 -1.53 -25.60
C PRO A 67 -2.64 -2.77 -26.14
N ASP A 68 -1.96 -3.91 -26.20
CA ASP A 68 -2.52 -5.16 -26.73
C ASP A 68 -3.59 -5.79 -25.81
N SER A 69 -3.61 -5.44 -24.55
CA SER A 69 -4.49 -6.01 -23.53
C SER A 69 -5.70 -5.13 -23.18
N VAL A 70 -5.74 -3.89 -23.66
CA VAL A 70 -6.81 -2.93 -23.36
C VAL A 70 -8.20 -3.47 -23.70
N ASN A 71 -8.36 -4.10 -24.86
CA ASN A 71 -9.65 -4.67 -25.27
C ASN A 71 -10.09 -5.82 -24.35
N VAL A 72 -9.13 -6.60 -23.84
CA VAL A 72 -9.39 -7.64 -22.84
C VAL A 72 -9.85 -7.03 -21.53
N ALA A 73 -9.17 -5.96 -21.07
CA ALA A 73 -9.53 -5.21 -19.88
C ALA A 73 -10.96 -4.63 -19.96
N LEU A 74 -11.31 -3.96 -21.08
CA LEU A 74 -12.64 -3.40 -21.28
C LEU A 74 -13.75 -4.45 -21.27
N LYS A 75 -13.53 -5.59 -21.95
CA LYS A 75 -14.47 -6.73 -21.92
C LYS A 75 -14.59 -7.31 -20.49
N GLY A 76 -13.48 -7.40 -19.79
CA GLY A 76 -13.42 -7.86 -18.40
C GLY A 76 -14.25 -6.95 -17.47
N PHE A 77 -14.08 -5.64 -17.56
CA PHE A 77 -14.91 -4.70 -16.80
C PHE A 77 -16.40 -4.90 -17.10
N ALA A 78 -16.80 -4.97 -18.36
CA ALA A 78 -18.19 -5.18 -18.73
C ALA A 78 -18.77 -6.46 -18.11
N ALA A 79 -18.02 -7.56 -18.09
CA ALA A 79 -18.43 -8.84 -17.51
C ALA A 79 -18.52 -8.81 -15.96
N LEU A 80 -17.68 -8.01 -15.31
CA LEU A 80 -17.65 -7.91 -13.85
C LEU A 80 -18.76 -7.04 -13.28
N LYS A 81 -19.29 -6.08 -14.04
CA LYS A 81 -20.23 -5.05 -13.56
C LYS A 81 -21.40 -5.61 -12.74
N ALA A 82 -22.03 -6.68 -13.21
CA ALA A 82 -23.19 -7.28 -12.52
C ALA A 82 -22.83 -7.97 -11.19
N LYS A 83 -21.56 -8.28 -10.97
CA LYS A 83 -21.05 -8.94 -9.76
C LYS A 83 -20.56 -7.95 -8.71
N VAL A 84 -20.35 -6.67 -9.07
CA VAL A 84 -19.79 -5.66 -8.18
C VAL A 84 -20.80 -5.28 -7.10
N PRO A 85 -20.49 -5.45 -5.81
CA PRO A 85 -21.34 -5.00 -4.71
C PRO A 85 -21.54 -3.48 -4.74
N ARG A 86 -22.73 -3.01 -4.33
CA ARG A 86 -23.12 -1.60 -4.41
C ARG A 86 -22.08 -0.65 -3.78
N HIS A 87 -21.51 -1.02 -2.64
CA HIS A 87 -20.52 -0.20 -1.93
C HIS A 87 -19.14 -0.13 -2.62
N ARG A 88 -18.92 -0.96 -3.66
CA ARG A 88 -17.69 -0.95 -4.46
C ARG A 88 -17.86 -0.35 -5.85
N LEU A 89 -19.09 -0.06 -6.25
CA LEU A 89 -19.36 0.60 -7.53
C LEU A 89 -18.57 1.90 -7.73
N PRO A 90 -18.34 2.76 -6.70
CA PRO A 90 -17.56 3.97 -6.89
C PRO A 90 -16.12 3.71 -7.40
N TYR A 91 -15.45 2.72 -6.85
CA TYR A 91 -14.12 2.31 -7.30
C TYR A 91 -14.14 1.64 -8.67
N TYR A 92 -15.14 0.78 -8.90
CA TYR A 92 -15.32 0.15 -10.21
C TYR A 92 -15.56 1.20 -11.30
N ASP A 93 -16.45 2.16 -11.09
CA ASP A 93 -16.76 3.22 -12.04
C ASP A 93 -15.52 4.10 -12.30
N TYR A 94 -14.71 4.37 -11.25
CA TYR A 94 -13.42 5.07 -11.40
C TYR A 94 -12.43 4.28 -12.27
N TYR A 95 -12.15 3.03 -11.96
CA TYR A 95 -11.16 2.22 -12.70
C TYR A 95 -11.61 1.96 -14.15
N TYR A 96 -12.89 1.69 -14.35
CA TYR A 96 -13.43 1.53 -15.70
C TYR A 96 -13.38 2.83 -16.48
N GLY A 97 -13.78 3.95 -15.88
CA GLY A 97 -13.67 5.28 -16.48
C GLY A 97 -12.23 5.65 -16.84
N ALA A 98 -11.28 5.39 -15.93
CA ALA A 98 -9.84 5.60 -16.19
C ALA A 98 -9.32 4.72 -17.35
N THR A 99 -9.80 3.47 -17.42
CA THR A 99 -9.44 2.57 -18.55
C THR A 99 -9.99 3.08 -19.88
N LEU A 100 -11.22 3.57 -19.92
CA LEU A 100 -11.83 4.19 -21.11
C LEU A 100 -11.07 5.46 -21.52
N ALA A 101 -10.66 6.29 -20.56
CA ALA A 101 -9.87 7.49 -20.80
C ALA A 101 -8.53 7.17 -21.47
N ARG A 102 -7.82 6.12 -21.01
CA ARG A 102 -6.54 5.67 -21.62
C ARG A 102 -6.65 5.32 -23.09
N VAL A 103 -7.80 4.85 -23.56
CA VAL A 103 -8.03 4.52 -24.98
C VAL A 103 -8.74 5.64 -25.74
N GLY A 104 -8.84 6.83 -25.17
CA GLY A 104 -9.44 7.98 -25.82
C GLY A 104 -10.97 7.95 -25.90
N LYS A 105 -11.65 7.00 -25.24
CA LYS A 105 -13.11 6.89 -25.20
C LYS A 105 -13.72 7.86 -24.18
N TRP A 106 -13.39 9.15 -24.31
CA TRP A 106 -13.72 10.19 -23.34
C TRP A 106 -15.21 10.36 -23.11
N LEU A 107 -16.05 10.22 -24.16
CA LEU A 107 -17.51 10.36 -24.03
C LEU A 107 -18.12 9.27 -23.14
N GLU A 108 -17.53 8.06 -23.15
CA GLU A 108 -17.95 6.96 -22.28
C GLU A 108 -17.35 7.10 -20.87
N ALA A 109 -16.11 7.63 -20.76
CA ALA A 109 -15.41 7.80 -19.47
C ALA A 109 -16.03 8.88 -18.58
N ILE A 110 -16.38 10.06 -19.17
CA ILE A 110 -16.87 11.24 -18.46
C ILE A 110 -18.04 10.93 -17.48
N PRO A 111 -19.12 10.25 -17.89
CA PRO A 111 -20.23 9.97 -16.95
C PRO A 111 -19.83 9.06 -15.80
N LEU A 112 -18.94 8.08 -16.01
CA LEU A 112 -18.45 7.18 -14.97
C LEU A 112 -17.56 7.95 -13.97
N LEU A 113 -16.61 8.72 -14.47
CA LEU A 113 -15.71 9.52 -13.63
C LEU A 113 -16.48 10.57 -12.81
N ARG A 114 -17.45 11.27 -13.42
CA ARG A 114 -18.28 12.24 -12.70
C ARG A 114 -19.08 11.59 -11.57
N LYS A 115 -19.68 10.42 -11.81
CA LYS A 115 -20.42 9.67 -10.82
C LYS A 115 -19.53 9.20 -9.69
N SER A 116 -18.38 8.59 -10.02
CA SER A 116 -17.43 8.05 -9.03
C SER A 116 -16.88 9.13 -8.09
N ILE A 117 -16.64 10.36 -8.56
CA ILE A 117 -16.14 11.46 -7.73
C ILE A 117 -17.10 11.74 -6.56
N GLY A 118 -18.40 11.91 -6.83
CA GLY A 118 -19.39 12.17 -5.78
C GLY A 118 -19.45 11.03 -4.76
N GLU A 119 -19.59 9.80 -5.25
CA GLU A 119 -19.73 8.62 -4.40
C GLU A 119 -18.45 8.30 -3.60
N LEU A 120 -17.23 8.52 -4.16
CA LEU A 120 -15.96 8.35 -3.44
C LEU A 120 -15.77 9.40 -2.34
N LYS A 121 -16.19 10.64 -2.59
CA LYS A 121 -16.19 11.70 -1.57
C LYS A 121 -17.10 11.36 -0.39
N ASP A 122 -18.31 10.86 -0.66
CA ASP A 122 -19.29 10.49 0.37
C ASP A 122 -18.72 9.44 1.34
N ILE A 123 -17.83 8.57 0.86
CA ILE A 123 -17.14 7.57 1.69
C ILE A 123 -15.74 8.04 2.15
N SER A 124 -15.40 9.32 1.98
CA SER A 124 -14.12 9.93 2.39
C SER A 124 -12.87 9.40 1.69
N GLU A 125 -13.02 8.80 0.51
CA GLU A 125 -11.95 8.29 -0.34
C GLU A 125 -11.45 9.39 -1.30
N LEU A 126 -10.78 10.38 -0.70
CA LEU A 126 -10.39 11.61 -1.41
C LEU A 126 -9.28 11.42 -2.45
N HIS A 127 -8.41 10.40 -2.27
CA HIS A 127 -7.32 10.14 -3.23
C HIS A 127 -7.89 9.69 -4.59
N PRO A 128 -8.62 8.57 -4.70
CA PRO A 128 -9.20 8.16 -5.98
C PRO A 128 -10.23 9.17 -6.52
N ALA A 129 -10.93 9.90 -5.65
CA ALA A 129 -11.81 10.98 -6.08
C ALA A 129 -11.05 12.12 -6.77
N SER A 130 -9.87 12.50 -6.25
CA SER A 130 -9.04 13.54 -6.87
C SER A 130 -8.44 13.10 -8.20
N GLU A 131 -8.04 11.85 -8.33
CA GLU A 131 -7.55 11.28 -9.59
C GLU A 131 -8.66 11.19 -10.65
N ALA A 132 -9.87 10.76 -10.24
CA ALA A 132 -11.03 10.76 -11.11
C ALA A 132 -11.39 12.18 -11.62
N ALA A 133 -11.26 13.19 -10.75
CA ALA A 133 -11.50 14.58 -11.13
C ALA A 133 -10.46 15.12 -12.10
N GLU A 134 -9.19 14.73 -11.95
CA GLU A 134 -8.12 15.07 -12.89
C GLU A 134 -8.40 14.48 -14.27
N LEU A 135 -8.72 13.19 -14.34
CA LEU A 135 -9.12 12.53 -15.59
C LEU A 135 -10.39 13.12 -16.20
N LEU A 136 -11.36 13.51 -15.38
CA LEU A 136 -12.59 14.16 -15.83
C LEU A 136 -12.31 15.51 -16.50
N MET A 137 -11.44 16.34 -15.91
CA MET A 137 -11.03 17.61 -16.50
C MET A 137 -10.27 17.41 -17.82
N GLU A 138 -9.43 16.37 -17.90
CA GLU A 138 -8.77 15.99 -19.14
C GLU A 138 -9.79 15.55 -20.20
N GLY A 139 -10.79 14.77 -19.83
CA GLY A 139 -11.89 14.36 -20.70
C GLY A 139 -12.67 15.56 -21.24
N TYR A 140 -12.92 16.59 -20.44
CA TYR A 140 -13.55 17.83 -20.92
C TYR A 140 -12.67 18.60 -21.91
N ARG A 141 -11.36 18.62 -21.69
CA ARG A 141 -10.42 19.22 -22.64
C ARG A 141 -10.47 18.51 -23.99
N HIS A 142 -10.44 17.17 -23.98
CA HIS A 142 -10.47 16.37 -25.21
C HIS A 142 -11.80 16.43 -25.97
N THR A 143 -12.89 16.70 -25.27
CA THR A 143 -14.24 16.79 -25.86
C THR A 143 -14.67 18.23 -26.15
N GLY A 144 -13.77 19.24 -26.04
CA GLY A 144 -14.07 20.66 -26.31
C GLY A 144 -14.95 21.32 -25.23
N ARG A 145 -15.12 20.69 -24.07
CA ARG A 145 -16.00 21.16 -22.97
C ARG A 145 -15.22 21.93 -21.91
N ALA A 146 -14.36 22.87 -22.33
CA ALA A 146 -13.45 23.58 -21.42
C ALA A 146 -14.18 24.35 -20.29
N ALA A 147 -15.40 24.86 -20.57
CA ALA A 147 -16.20 25.53 -19.53
C ALA A 147 -16.57 24.61 -18.35
N ASP A 148 -16.74 23.31 -18.59
CA ASP A 148 -17.07 22.35 -17.54
C ASP A 148 -15.90 22.09 -16.58
N ILE A 149 -14.66 22.37 -17.00
CA ILE A 149 -13.48 22.30 -16.12
C ILE A 149 -13.62 23.25 -14.94
N LEU A 150 -14.15 24.46 -15.18
CA LEU A 150 -14.32 25.47 -14.14
C LEU A 150 -15.27 25.02 -13.03
N THR A 151 -16.18 24.10 -13.32
CA THR A 151 -17.12 23.54 -12.31
C THR A 151 -16.47 22.48 -11.43
N VAL A 152 -15.49 21.73 -11.95
CA VAL A 152 -14.83 20.63 -11.26
C VAL A 152 -13.56 21.09 -10.54
N PHE A 153 -12.86 22.06 -11.09
CA PHE A 153 -11.55 22.52 -10.60
C PHE A 153 -11.52 22.95 -9.11
N PRO A 154 -12.49 23.74 -8.60
CA PRO A 154 -12.47 24.15 -7.18
C PRO A 154 -12.55 22.94 -6.24
N GLU A 155 -13.38 21.96 -6.57
CA GLU A 155 -13.59 20.75 -5.81
C GLU A 155 -12.35 19.84 -5.86
N TYR A 156 -11.77 19.65 -7.03
CA TYR A 156 -10.50 18.95 -7.22
C TYR A 156 -9.39 19.55 -6.37
N ARG A 157 -9.26 20.87 -6.36
CA ARG A 157 -8.25 21.57 -5.55
C ARG A 157 -8.38 21.26 -4.05
N VAL A 158 -9.59 21.33 -3.52
CA VAL A 158 -9.85 21.01 -2.09
C VAL A 158 -9.49 19.55 -1.77
N MET A 159 -9.87 18.61 -2.64
CA MET A 159 -9.52 17.20 -2.46
C MET A 159 -8.00 17.00 -2.51
N ARG A 160 -7.33 17.58 -3.50
CA ARG A 160 -5.88 17.50 -3.69
C ARG A 160 -5.10 18.05 -2.50
N ASP A 161 -5.51 19.22 -2.00
CA ASP A 161 -4.90 19.85 -0.82
C ASP A 161 -5.07 18.97 0.42
N SER A 162 -6.23 18.33 0.59
CA SER A 162 -6.51 17.42 1.70
C SER A 162 -5.67 16.13 1.61
N VAL A 163 -5.52 15.55 0.42
CA VAL A 163 -4.65 14.38 0.18
C VAL A 163 -3.20 14.74 0.50
N THR A 164 -2.69 15.83 -0.07
CA THR A 164 -1.31 16.28 0.15
C THR A 164 -1.01 16.53 1.64
N ARG A 165 -1.96 17.10 2.37
CA ARG A 165 -1.83 17.30 3.83
C ARG A 165 -1.76 15.99 4.58
N LYS A 166 -2.62 15.02 4.27
CA LYS A 166 -2.59 13.67 4.88
C LYS A 166 -1.26 12.97 4.61
N ASP A 167 -0.73 13.06 3.40
CA ASP A 167 0.53 12.43 3.04
C ASP A 167 1.72 13.05 3.77
N LYS A 168 1.75 14.39 3.90
CA LYS A 168 2.77 15.07 4.72
C LYS A 168 2.72 14.62 6.18
N ILE A 169 1.54 14.51 6.77
CA ILE A 169 1.37 14.04 8.16
C ILE A 169 1.88 12.59 8.29
N ARG A 170 1.53 11.70 7.34
CA ARG A 170 2.02 10.32 7.33
C ARG A 170 3.54 10.24 7.19
N GLN A 171 4.13 11.05 6.31
CA GLN A 171 5.59 11.12 6.14
C GLN A 171 6.29 11.58 7.43
N LEU A 172 5.79 12.62 8.09
CA LEU A 172 6.32 13.10 9.37
C LEU A 172 6.18 12.04 10.46
N ALA A 173 5.03 11.38 10.57
CA ALA A 173 4.81 10.30 11.53
C ALA A 173 5.78 9.12 11.30
N SER A 174 5.96 8.70 10.04
CA SER A 174 6.88 7.62 9.69
C SER A 174 8.35 7.99 9.93
N ALA A 175 8.74 9.23 9.68
CA ALA A 175 10.07 9.74 9.98
C ALA A 175 10.33 9.75 11.50
N ASN A 176 9.34 10.16 12.28
CA ASN A 176 9.45 10.17 13.75
C ASN A 176 9.58 8.74 14.32
N ILE A 177 8.79 7.79 13.82
CA ILE A 177 8.89 6.37 14.21
C ILE A 177 10.29 5.81 13.88
N ARG A 178 10.83 6.11 12.69
CA ARG A 178 12.19 5.68 12.31
C ARG A 178 13.24 6.27 13.23
N PHE A 179 13.14 7.56 13.53
CA PHE A 179 14.05 8.25 14.45
C PHE A 179 14.03 7.62 15.85
N GLU A 180 12.85 7.39 16.41
CA GLU A 180 12.68 6.75 17.72
C GLU A 180 13.20 5.31 17.74
N THR A 181 13.00 4.56 16.66
CA THR A 181 13.52 3.20 16.51
C THR A 181 15.06 3.21 16.49
N GLN A 182 15.67 4.08 15.68
CA GLN A 182 17.13 4.20 15.60
C GLN A 182 17.74 4.64 16.93
N LYS A 183 17.08 5.58 17.64
CA LYS A 183 17.52 6.00 18.97
C LYS A 183 17.51 4.84 19.96
N LYS A 184 16.43 4.07 20.02
CA LYS A 184 16.34 2.87 20.86
C LYS A 184 17.37 1.80 20.51
N GLU A 185 17.64 1.59 19.23
CA GLU A 185 18.71 0.66 18.79
C GLU A 185 20.09 1.12 19.28
N GLN A 186 20.38 2.43 19.19
CA GLN A 186 21.65 2.99 19.71
C GLN A 186 21.75 2.84 21.23
N GLU A 187 20.67 3.16 21.96
CA GLU A 187 20.59 2.98 23.41
C GLU A 187 20.83 1.51 23.83
N ASN A 188 20.21 0.56 23.11
CA ASN A 188 20.39 -0.87 23.33
C ASN A 188 21.84 -1.32 23.04
N LEU A 189 22.47 -0.81 21.98
CA LEU A 189 23.87 -1.12 21.67
C LEU A 189 24.81 -0.59 22.77
N LEU A 190 24.61 0.63 23.26
CA LEU A 190 25.36 1.19 24.35
C LEU A 190 25.19 0.37 25.64
N LEU A 191 23.98 0.03 26.01
CA LEU A 191 23.69 -0.79 27.18
C LEU A 191 24.35 -2.17 27.08
N THR A 192 24.28 -2.80 25.90
CA THR A 192 24.92 -4.08 25.63
C THR A 192 26.44 -4.00 25.77
N ALA A 193 27.06 -2.93 25.29
CA ALA A 193 28.50 -2.68 25.42
C ALA A 193 28.90 -2.48 26.89
N GLU A 194 28.10 -1.74 27.64
CA GLU A 194 28.30 -1.50 29.07
C GLU A 194 28.22 -2.81 29.90
N VAL A 195 27.20 -3.64 29.64
CA VAL A 195 27.08 -4.96 30.27
C VAL A 195 28.28 -5.86 29.96
N ARG A 196 28.74 -5.89 28.69
CA ARG A 196 29.94 -6.67 28.30
C ARG A 196 31.20 -6.18 29.01
N LEU A 197 31.35 -4.84 29.17
CA LEU A 197 32.50 -4.27 29.88
C LEU A 197 32.48 -4.69 31.35
N GLN A 198 31.32 -4.61 32.01
CA GLN A 198 31.19 -5.04 33.41
C GLN A 198 31.50 -6.52 33.58
N ASP A 199 31.02 -7.36 32.68
CA ASP A 199 31.26 -8.81 32.70
C ASP A 199 32.77 -9.11 32.52
N THR A 200 33.42 -8.42 31.59
CA THR A 200 34.88 -8.54 31.41
C THR A 200 35.65 -8.13 32.65
N LEU A 201 35.29 -7.03 33.29
CA LEU A 201 35.90 -6.58 34.54
C LEU A 201 35.76 -7.60 35.68
N LEU A 202 34.54 -8.16 35.84
CA LEU A 202 34.29 -9.22 36.81
C LEU A 202 35.19 -10.45 36.58
N HIS A 203 35.36 -10.88 35.34
CA HIS A 203 36.26 -11.98 34.99
C HIS A 203 37.73 -11.66 35.35
N VAL A 204 38.19 -10.44 35.05
CA VAL A 204 39.56 -10.00 35.41
C VAL A 204 39.76 -10.01 36.93
N TYR A 205 38.84 -9.47 37.71
CA TYR A 205 38.90 -9.48 39.17
C TYR A 205 38.88 -10.91 39.74
N PHE A 206 38.06 -11.78 39.17
CA PHE A 206 38.00 -13.19 39.57
C PHE A 206 39.37 -13.89 39.35
N ILE A 207 39.94 -13.72 38.16
CA ILE A 207 41.25 -14.32 37.84
C ILE A 207 42.34 -13.73 38.76
N ALA A 208 42.38 -12.43 38.99
CA ALA A 208 43.31 -11.81 39.91
C ALA A 208 43.16 -12.34 41.35
N GLY A 209 41.94 -12.52 41.81
CA GLY A 209 41.64 -13.12 43.12
C GLY A 209 42.15 -14.56 43.24
N VAL A 210 41.93 -15.37 42.22
CA VAL A 210 42.43 -16.77 42.20
C VAL A 210 43.96 -16.78 42.18
N CYS A 211 44.63 -15.93 41.38
CA CYS A 211 46.08 -15.84 41.34
C CYS A 211 46.70 -15.40 42.69
N THR A 212 46.04 -14.43 43.37
CA THR A 212 46.54 -14.03 44.72
C THR A 212 46.39 -15.12 45.76
N LEU A 213 45.28 -15.87 45.76
CA LEU A 213 45.06 -17.02 46.63
C LEU A 213 46.12 -18.09 46.41
N LEU A 214 46.42 -18.44 45.15
CA LEU A 214 47.45 -19.41 44.82
C LEU A 214 48.86 -18.97 45.29
N LEU A 215 49.18 -17.68 45.16
CA LEU A 215 50.44 -17.12 45.68
C LEU A 215 50.54 -17.23 47.19
N VAL A 216 49.47 -16.93 47.93
CA VAL A 216 49.44 -17.08 49.41
C VAL A 216 49.62 -18.53 49.82
N PHE A 217 48.97 -19.47 49.14
CA PHE A 217 49.15 -20.90 49.39
C PHE A 217 50.55 -21.37 49.14
N PHE A 218 51.18 -20.88 48.06
CA PHE A 218 52.57 -21.22 47.74
C PHE A 218 53.55 -20.73 48.79
N ILE A 219 53.38 -19.50 49.30
CA ILE A 219 54.22 -18.90 50.33
C ILE A 219 54.00 -19.55 51.68
N ALA A 220 52.77 -19.96 52.07
CA ALA A 220 52.45 -20.60 53.33
C ALA A 220 52.84 -22.09 53.39
N GLY A 221 53.03 -22.73 52.25
CA GLY A 221 53.46 -24.12 52.13
C GLY A 221 54.98 -24.34 52.07
N TRP A 222 55.73 -23.23 52.05
CA TRP A 222 57.20 -23.20 52.08
C TRP A 222 57.69 -22.89 53.53
#